data_49e4c491ed03d8ebdaa80f49ab7b6cf6
#
_entry.id   49e4c491ed03d8ebdaa80f49ab7b6cf6
#
_cell.length_a   1.000
_cell.length_b   1.000
_cell.length_c   1.000
_cell.angle_alpha   90.00
_cell.angle_beta   90.00
_cell.angle_gamma   90.00
#
_symmetry.space_group_name_H-M   'P 1'
#
loop_
_entity.id
_entity.type
_entity.pdbx_description
1 polymer ?
#
loop_
_entity_poly.entity_id
_entity_poly.type
_entity_poly.pdbx_seq_one_letter_code
_entity_poly.pdbx_strand_id
1 'polypeptide(L)'
;ILMGVGEKRRELPSEFRGELLPNIRAAEPFCRGCLVLEGESFENDADLAKKVAADPRFAEWQMIVLHDRIEYARSAEKFLWATWTRFDPARDIFSAETKLERNHISYSGPCVIDARMKPWYPAEVEPHPDTVKLVDRRWQEYFPK
;
A
#
# COMPACT_ATOMS: atom_id res chain seq x y z
N ILE A 1 4.04 20.28 -15.18
CA ILE A 1 3.58 20.16 -13.77
C ILE A 1 2.67 21.35 -13.52
N LEU A 2 1.39 21.10 -13.20
CA LEU A 2 0.45 22.14 -12.78
C LEU A 2 0.48 22.20 -11.25
N MET A 3 0.83 23.36 -10.70
CA MET A 3 0.74 23.63 -9.26
C MET A 3 -0.39 24.60 -9.03
N GLY A 4 -1.37 24.20 -8.21
CA GLY A 4 -2.43 25.10 -7.73
C GLY A 4 -2.08 25.59 -6.33
N VAL A 5 -2.17 26.90 -6.11
CA VAL A 5 -2.11 27.51 -4.78
C VAL A 5 -3.52 27.93 -4.39
N GLY A 6 -4.03 27.42 -3.29
CA GLY A 6 -5.36 27.71 -2.78
C GLY A 6 -5.41 27.66 -1.26
N GLU A 7 -6.57 27.97 -0.71
CA GLU A 7 -6.80 27.86 0.73
C GLU A 7 -6.69 26.40 1.19
N LYS A 8 -6.05 26.20 2.35
CA LYS A 8 -5.95 24.88 2.98
C LYS A 8 -7.35 24.41 3.39
N ARG A 9 -7.84 23.35 2.77
CA ARG A 9 -9.18 22.80 3.07
C ARG A 9 -9.17 21.88 4.29
N ARG A 10 -8.14 21.02 4.44
CA ARG A 10 -7.97 20.14 5.59
C ARG A 10 -6.52 19.71 5.74
N GLU A 11 -6.13 19.28 6.92
CA GLU A 11 -4.88 18.54 7.12
C GLU A 11 -5.08 17.07 6.80
N LEU A 12 -4.08 16.49 6.16
CA LEU A 12 -4.05 15.05 5.95
C LEU A 12 -3.62 14.36 7.25
N PRO A 13 -4.24 13.23 7.61
CA PRO A 13 -3.87 12.49 8.82
C PRO A 13 -2.42 12.01 8.72
N SER A 14 -1.72 12.05 9.85
CA SER A 14 -0.32 11.59 10.00
C SER A 14 -0.18 10.43 10.97
N GLU A 15 -1.24 10.07 11.69
CA GLU A 15 -1.29 9.00 12.67
C GLU A 15 -2.63 8.28 12.57
N PHE A 16 -2.62 6.97 12.70
CA PHE A 16 -3.84 6.18 12.84
C PHE A 16 -4.14 5.98 14.33
N ARG A 17 -5.32 6.40 14.78
CA ARG A 17 -5.75 6.34 16.18
C ARG A 17 -7.00 5.48 16.39
N GLY A 18 -7.50 4.82 15.35
CA GLY A 18 -8.68 3.98 15.42
C GLY A 18 -8.36 2.56 15.92
N GLU A 19 -9.41 1.85 16.28
CA GLU A 19 -9.33 0.39 16.48
C GLU A 19 -9.18 -0.32 15.13
N LEU A 20 -8.34 -1.35 15.09
CA LEU A 20 -8.14 -2.16 13.91
C LEU A 20 -9.36 -3.07 13.66
N LEU A 21 -9.60 -3.40 12.40
CA LEU A 21 -10.52 -4.48 12.03
C LEU A 21 -9.94 -5.83 12.50
N PRO A 22 -10.78 -6.86 12.74
CA PRO A 22 -10.31 -8.17 13.24
C PRO A 22 -9.20 -8.81 12.41
N ASN A 23 -9.22 -8.60 11.09
CA ASN A 23 -8.26 -9.18 10.15
C ASN A 23 -7.13 -8.20 9.76
N ILE A 24 -6.98 -7.10 10.49
CA ILE A 24 -5.86 -6.14 10.38
C ILE A 24 -4.98 -6.30 11.62
N ARG A 25 -3.69 -6.56 11.41
CA ARG A 25 -2.72 -6.80 12.49
C ARG A 25 -1.99 -5.54 12.92
N ALA A 26 -1.74 -4.62 11.97
CA ALA A 26 -1.02 -3.38 12.21
C ALA A 26 -1.43 -2.28 11.22
N ALA A 27 -1.21 -1.03 11.61
CA ALA A 27 -1.42 0.15 10.78
C ALA A 27 -0.29 1.15 11.02
N GLU A 28 0.41 1.57 9.96
CA GLU A 28 1.45 2.61 10.02
C GLU A 28 1.28 3.60 8.85
N PRO A 29 1.37 4.91 9.09
CA PRO A 29 1.40 5.87 8.00
C PRO A 29 2.71 5.77 7.23
N PHE A 30 2.63 5.68 5.91
CA PHE A 30 3.79 5.84 5.03
C PHE A 30 4.15 7.32 4.88
N CYS A 31 3.14 8.14 4.70
CA CYS A 31 3.23 9.61 4.70
C CYS A 31 1.87 10.19 5.04
N ARG A 32 1.77 11.51 5.18
CA ARG A 32 0.49 12.17 5.46
C ARG A 32 -0.55 11.80 4.41
N GLY A 33 -1.68 11.28 4.86
CA GLY A 33 -2.80 10.85 4.01
C GLY A 33 -2.63 9.48 3.36
N CYS A 34 -1.49 8.80 3.53
CA CYS A 34 -1.26 7.44 3.06
C CYS A 34 -1.00 6.49 4.24
N LEU A 35 -1.89 5.52 4.43
CA LEU A 35 -1.84 4.51 5.49
C LEU A 35 -1.48 3.15 4.89
N VAL A 36 -0.54 2.46 5.50
CA VAL A 36 -0.28 1.04 5.22
C VAL A 36 -0.93 0.21 6.30
N LEU A 37 -1.65 -0.82 5.89
CA LEU A 37 -2.27 -1.80 6.77
C LEU A 37 -1.63 -3.16 6.52
N GLU A 38 -1.25 -3.85 7.60
CA GLU A 38 -0.92 -5.27 7.53
C GLU A 38 -2.20 -6.07 7.75
N GLY A 39 -2.65 -6.74 6.70
CA GLY A 39 -3.86 -7.56 6.75
C GLY A 39 -3.58 -9.06 6.85
N GLU A 40 -4.65 -9.82 7.06
CA GLU A 40 -4.65 -11.27 6.87
C GLU A 40 -4.35 -11.60 5.41
N SER A 41 -3.84 -12.81 5.13
CA SER A 41 -3.53 -13.25 3.76
C SER A 41 -4.74 -13.10 2.83
N PHE A 42 -4.49 -12.88 1.54
CA PHE A 42 -5.56 -12.78 0.56
C PHE A 42 -6.45 -14.03 0.51
N GLU A 43 -5.85 -15.22 0.67
CA GLU A 43 -6.59 -16.49 0.68
C GLU A 43 -7.56 -16.61 1.85
N ASN A 44 -7.20 -16.05 3.01
CA ASN A 44 -8.04 -16.11 4.20
C ASN A 44 -9.14 -15.05 4.25
N ASP A 45 -8.90 -13.87 3.64
CA ASP A 45 -9.89 -12.80 3.53
C ASP A 45 -9.71 -11.99 2.25
N ALA A 46 -10.22 -12.50 1.13
CA ALA A 46 -10.15 -11.83 -0.17
C ALA A 46 -10.92 -10.48 -0.21
N ASP A 47 -11.92 -10.30 0.64
CA ASP A 47 -12.75 -9.09 0.67
C ASP A 47 -12.26 -8.03 1.67
N LEU A 48 -11.11 -8.24 2.33
CA LEU A 48 -10.62 -7.34 3.36
C LEU A 48 -10.47 -5.89 2.86
N ALA A 49 -9.94 -5.70 1.65
CA ALA A 49 -9.80 -4.36 1.06
C ALA A 49 -11.15 -3.64 0.87
N LYS A 50 -12.20 -4.35 0.49
CA LYS A 50 -13.57 -3.81 0.40
C LYS A 50 -14.11 -3.43 1.78
N LYS A 51 -13.85 -4.26 2.79
CA LYS A 51 -14.25 -3.98 4.18
C LYS A 51 -13.57 -2.71 4.68
N VAL A 52 -12.26 -2.56 4.42
CA VAL A 52 -11.50 -1.35 4.76
C VAL A 52 -12.07 -0.12 4.05
N ALA A 53 -12.35 -0.22 2.75
CA ALA A 53 -12.88 0.89 1.95
C ALA A 53 -14.25 1.39 2.44
N ALA A 54 -15.07 0.50 2.97
CA ALA A 54 -16.41 0.81 3.46
C ALA A 54 -16.45 1.24 4.94
N ASP A 55 -15.37 1.04 5.68
CA ASP A 55 -15.35 1.28 7.13
C ASP A 55 -15.09 2.76 7.47
N PRO A 56 -15.97 3.43 8.24
CA PRO A 56 -15.85 4.84 8.55
C PRO A 56 -14.58 5.22 9.36
N ARG A 57 -13.94 4.26 10.05
CA ARG A 57 -12.68 4.48 10.77
C ARG A 57 -11.53 4.92 9.86
N PHE A 58 -11.59 4.57 8.58
CA PHE A 58 -10.59 4.89 7.58
C PHE A 58 -10.97 6.08 6.67
N ALA A 59 -12.17 6.66 6.83
CA ALA A 59 -12.72 7.64 5.90
C ALA A 59 -11.89 8.94 5.75
N GLU A 60 -11.06 9.28 6.71
CA GLU A 60 -10.20 10.47 6.64
C GLU A 60 -8.92 10.27 5.80
N TRP A 61 -8.52 9.01 5.54
CA TRP A 61 -7.35 8.69 4.74
C TRP A 61 -7.65 8.78 3.24
N GLN A 62 -6.72 9.36 2.46
CA GLN A 62 -6.87 9.48 1.02
C GLN A 62 -6.49 8.22 0.29
N MET A 63 -5.40 7.61 0.75
CA MET A 63 -4.89 6.37 0.20
C MET A 63 -4.60 5.38 1.32
N ILE A 64 -5.00 4.14 1.12
CA ILE A 64 -4.68 3.04 2.02
C ILE A 64 -4.09 1.92 1.16
N VAL A 65 -2.98 1.37 1.60
CA VAL A 65 -2.37 0.21 0.95
C VAL A 65 -2.39 -0.97 1.90
N LEU A 66 -3.05 -2.03 1.50
CA LEU A 66 -3.14 -3.27 2.26
C LEU A 66 -2.02 -4.21 1.81
N HIS A 67 -1.18 -4.60 2.75
CA HIS A 67 0.00 -5.45 2.55
C HIS A 67 0.01 -6.66 3.47
N ASP A 68 0.90 -7.61 3.20
CA ASP A 68 1.19 -8.76 4.05
C ASP A 68 2.14 -8.41 5.21
N ARG A 69 2.86 -7.28 5.14
CA ARG A 69 3.91 -6.89 6.09
C ARG A 69 3.91 -5.39 6.32
N ILE A 70 3.88 -4.98 7.58
CA ILE A 70 3.86 -3.55 7.96
C ILE A 70 5.20 -2.85 7.72
N GLU A 71 6.31 -3.57 7.75
CA GLU A 71 7.63 -2.97 7.52
C GLU A 71 7.81 -2.32 6.15
N TYR A 72 6.93 -2.61 5.19
CA TYR A 72 6.92 -1.87 3.90
C TYR A 72 6.60 -0.39 4.08
N ALA A 73 5.87 0.00 5.12
CA ALA A 73 5.62 1.41 5.44
C ALA A 73 6.89 2.20 5.80
N ARG A 74 7.97 1.51 6.23
CA ARG A 74 9.17 2.13 6.79
C ARG A 74 10.29 2.39 5.77
N SER A 75 10.11 1.97 4.52
CA SER A 75 11.08 2.15 3.45
C SER A 75 10.36 2.51 2.15
N ALA A 76 10.67 3.68 1.59
CA ALA A 76 10.09 4.13 0.32
C ALA A 76 10.35 3.13 -0.81
N GLU A 77 11.55 2.56 -0.88
CA GLU A 77 11.93 1.56 -1.88
C GLU A 77 11.05 0.30 -1.75
N LYS A 78 10.96 -0.26 -0.54
CA LYS A 78 10.16 -1.46 -0.28
C LYS A 78 8.67 -1.20 -0.50
N PHE A 79 8.16 -0.05 -0.06
CA PHE A 79 6.77 0.34 -0.25
C PHE A 79 6.43 0.41 -1.74
N LEU A 80 7.22 1.14 -2.52
CA LEU A 80 6.97 1.28 -3.96
C LEU A 80 7.09 -0.08 -4.67
N TRP A 81 8.14 -0.83 -4.39
CA TRP A 81 8.33 -2.14 -5.00
C TRP A 81 7.18 -3.09 -4.67
N ALA A 82 6.90 -3.33 -3.39
CA ALA A 82 5.88 -4.28 -2.97
C ALA A 82 4.46 -3.88 -3.43
N THR A 83 4.13 -2.59 -3.40
CA THR A 83 2.83 -2.12 -3.86
C THR A 83 2.65 -2.33 -5.36
N TRP A 84 3.58 -1.81 -6.16
CA TRP A 84 3.37 -1.73 -7.61
C TRP A 84 3.69 -3.01 -8.37
N THR A 85 4.36 -3.98 -7.75
CA THR A 85 4.58 -5.32 -8.32
C THR A 85 3.47 -6.33 -7.98
N ARG A 86 2.61 -6.03 -7.01
CA ARG A 86 1.55 -6.94 -6.51
C ARG A 86 0.14 -6.40 -6.71
N PHE A 87 -0.02 -5.40 -7.56
CA PHE A 87 -1.25 -4.67 -7.74
C PHE A 87 -1.69 -4.72 -9.20
N ASP A 88 -2.95 -5.13 -9.42
CA ASP A 88 -3.63 -5.05 -10.71
C ASP A 88 -4.63 -3.87 -10.67
N PRO A 89 -4.39 -2.78 -11.40
CA PRO A 89 -5.27 -1.60 -11.38
C PRO A 89 -6.73 -1.88 -11.72
N ALA A 90 -6.99 -2.95 -12.46
CA ALA A 90 -8.36 -3.31 -12.86
C ALA A 90 -9.14 -4.04 -11.77
N ARG A 91 -8.46 -4.61 -10.75
CA ARG A 91 -9.06 -5.51 -9.77
C ARG A 91 -8.82 -5.11 -8.32
N ASP A 92 -7.72 -4.43 -8.05
CA ASP A 92 -7.18 -4.26 -6.71
C ASP A 92 -7.37 -2.84 -6.15
N ILE A 93 -8.18 -1.99 -6.82
CA ILE A 93 -8.58 -0.68 -6.30
C ILE A 93 -10.01 -0.76 -5.78
N PHE A 94 -10.19 -0.36 -4.53
CA PHE A 94 -11.48 -0.31 -3.85
C PHE A 94 -11.73 1.07 -3.25
N SER A 95 -13.00 1.45 -3.18
CA SER A 95 -13.45 2.67 -2.52
C SER A 95 -14.87 2.44 -1.98
N ALA A 96 -15.31 3.26 -1.04
CA ALA A 96 -16.67 3.17 -0.51
C ALA A 96 -17.73 3.34 -1.61
N GLU A 97 -17.49 4.22 -2.55
CA GLU A 97 -18.33 4.41 -3.72
C GLU A 97 -17.46 4.70 -4.95
N THR A 98 -17.77 4.07 -6.07
CA THR A 98 -17.12 4.31 -7.36
C THR A 98 -18.16 4.74 -8.38
N LYS A 99 -17.95 5.87 -9.04
CA LYS A 99 -18.82 6.41 -10.09
C LYS A 99 -18.05 6.55 -11.39
N LEU A 100 -18.73 6.28 -12.51
CA LEU A 100 -18.21 6.58 -13.84
C LEU A 100 -18.96 7.79 -14.39
N GLU A 101 -18.27 8.92 -14.47
CA GLU A 101 -18.82 10.17 -15.01
C GLU A 101 -18.02 10.61 -16.23
N ARG A 102 -18.68 10.73 -17.40
CA ARG A 102 -18.05 11.19 -18.65
C ARG A 102 -16.75 10.46 -18.98
N ASN A 103 -16.72 9.13 -18.83
CA ASN A 103 -15.56 8.26 -19.02
C ASN A 103 -14.41 8.45 -17.99
N HIS A 104 -14.67 9.15 -16.89
CA HIS A 104 -13.73 9.26 -15.77
C HIS A 104 -14.25 8.48 -14.56
N ILE A 105 -13.37 7.71 -13.94
CA ILE A 105 -13.67 7.04 -12.67
C ILE A 105 -13.46 8.03 -11.54
N SER A 106 -14.49 8.18 -10.69
CA SER A 106 -14.46 8.98 -9.46
C SER A 106 -14.61 8.04 -8.26
N TYR A 107 -13.76 8.22 -7.27
CA TYR A 107 -13.78 7.48 -6.02
C TYR A 107 -14.24 8.38 -4.88
N SER A 108 -15.15 7.90 -4.02
CA SER A 108 -15.58 8.57 -2.79
C SER A 108 -15.11 7.78 -1.59
N GLY A 109 -14.51 8.47 -0.59
CA GLY A 109 -13.85 7.84 0.54
C GLY A 109 -12.37 7.53 0.25
N PRO A 110 -11.71 6.67 1.04
CA PRO A 110 -10.34 6.27 0.80
C PRO A 110 -10.22 5.48 -0.51
N CYS A 111 -9.12 5.71 -1.22
CA CYS A 111 -8.69 4.81 -2.29
C CYS A 111 -7.86 3.69 -1.64
N VAL A 112 -8.40 2.48 -1.60
CA VAL A 112 -7.75 1.31 -1.01
C VAL A 112 -7.14 0.46 -2.11
N ILE A 113 -5.84 0.21 -2.02
CA ILE A 113 -5.08 -0.65 -2.93
C ILE A 113 -4.78 -1.96 -2.21
N ASP A 114 -5.23 -3.09 -2.76
CA ASP A 114 -4.88 -4.41 -2.25
C ASP A 114 -3.56 -4.90 -2.89
N ALA A 115 -2.46 -4.68 -2.19
CA ALA A 115 -1.12 -5.09 -2.60
C ALA A 115 -0.61 -6.32 -1.83
N ARG A 116 -1.53 -7.13 -1.27
CA ARG A 116 -1.18 -8.42 -0.67
C ARG A 116 -0.76 -9.41 -1.76
N MET A 117 0.08 -10.38 -1.38
CA MET A 117 0.41 -11.50 -2.24
C MET A 117 -0.86 -12.30 -2.57
N LYS A 118 -1.08 -12.61 -3.84
CA LYS A 118 -2.23 -13.39 -4.30
C LYS A 118 -1.75 -14.75 -4.84
N PRO A 119 -2.60 -15.80 -4.76
CA PRO A 119 -2.20 -17.17 -5.13
C PRO A 119 -1.68 -17.35 -6.56
N TRP A 120 -2.07 -16.44 -7.47
CA TRP A 120 -1.66 -16.47 -8.88
C TRP A 120 -0.41 -15.65 -9.18
N TYR A 121 0.18 -14.97 -8.18
CA TYR A 121 1.45 -14.29 -8.36
C TYR A 121 2.60 -15.25 -8.13
N PRO A 122 3.72 -15.07 -8.85
CA PRO A 122 4.92 -15.85 -8.59
C PRO A 122 5.45 -15.52 -7.20
N ALA A 123 6.15 -16.47 -6.61
CA ALA A 123 6.85 -16.25 -5.34
C ALA A 123 7.84 -15.08 -5.47
N GLU A 124 8.03 -14.34 -4.38
CA GLU A 124 9.02 -13.27 -4.32
C GLU A 124 10.43 -13.82 -4.62
N VAL A 125 11.13 -13.15 -5.53
CA VAL A 125 12.50 -13.53 -5.86
C VAL A 125 13.43 -12.96 -4.80
N GLU A 126 13.88 -13.81 -3.90
CA GLU A 126 14.91 -13.45 -2.91
C GLU A 126 16.28 -13.94 -3.38
N PRO A 127 17.32 -13.09 -3.35
CA PRO A 127 18.65 -13.53 -3.70
C PRO A 127 19.15 -14.55 -2.67
N HIS A 128 19.81 -15.62 -3.16
CA HIS A 128 20.39 -16.62 -2.27
C HIS A 128 21.39 -15.96 -1.29
N PRO A 129 21.37 -16.30 0.02
CA PRO A 129 22.22 -15.66 1.03
C PRO A 129 23.72 -15.67 0.69
N ASP A 130 24.21 -16.73 0.05
CA ASP A 130 25.63 -16.81 -0.37
C ASP A 130 25.94 -15.87 -1.53
N THR A 131 24.95 -15.62 -2.42
CA THR A 131 25.08 -14.62 -3.49
C THR A 131 25.17 -13.22 -2.90
N VAL A 132 24.33 -12.90 -1.92
CA VAL A 132 24.39 -11.61 -1.20
C VAL A 132 25.76 -11.43 -0.58
N LYS A 133 26.26 -12.40 0.20
CA LYS A 133 27.58 -12.34 0.83
C LYS A 133 28.72 -12.19 -0.20
N LEU A 134 28.60 -12.84 -1.36
CA LEU A 134 29.61 -12.74 -2.42
C LEU A 134 29.62 -11.33 -3.03
N VAL A 135 28.44 -10.78 -3.34
CA VAL A 135 28.29 -9.43 -3.89
C VAL A 135 28.82 -8.40 -2.90
N ASP A 136 28.40 -8.47 -1.63
CA ASP A 136 28.84 -7.56 -0.57
C ASP A 136 30.37 -7.54 -0.42
N ARG A 137 30.98 -8.73 -0.41
CA ARG A 137 32.46 -8.86 -0.32
C ARG A 137 33.18 -8.23 -1.52
N ARG A 138 32.56 -8.31 -2.71
CA ARG A 138 33.16 -7.83 -3.95
C ARG A 138 32.64 -6.44 -4.36
N TRP A 139 31.84 -5.78 -3.52
CA TRP A 139 31.21 -4.50 -3.86
C TRP A 139 32.18 -3.43 -4.33
N GLN A 140 33.35 -3.32 -3.69
CA GLN A 140 34.38 -2.37 -4.06
C GLN A 140 35.03 -2.64 -5.43
N GLU A 141 34.95 -3.90 -5.91
CA GLU A 141 35.43 -4.26 -7.25
C GLU A 141 34.48 -3.76 -8.34
N TYR A 142 33.16 -3.75 -8.05
CA TYR A 142 32.13 -3.32 -8.98
C TYR A 142 32.00 -1.78 -9.05
N PHE A 143 32.26 -1.12 -7.94
CA PHE A 143 32.15 0.33 -7.81
C PHE A 143 33.40 0.92 -7.16
N PRO A 144 34.54 0.95 -7.88
CA PRO A 144 35.73 1.57 -7.39
C PRO A 144 35.48 3.09 -7.17
N LYS A 145 35.99 3.60 -6.03
CA LYS A 145 35.88 5.04 -5.69
C LYS A 145 36.78 5.86 -6.56
#